data_5fd7d3233393d20c106f5c899dafa14a
#
_entry.id   5fd7d3233393d20c106f5c899dafa14a
#
_cell.length_a   1.000
_cell.length_b   1.000
_cell.length_c   1.000
_cell.angle_alpha   90.00
_cell.angle_beta   90.00
_cell.angle_gamma   90.00
#
_symmetry.space_group_name_H-M   'P 1'
#
loop_
_entity.id
_entity.type
_entity.pdbx_description
1 polymer ?
#
loop_
_entity_poly.entity_id
_entity_poly.type
_entity_poly.pdbx_seq_one_letter_code
_entity_poly.pdbx_strand_id
1 'polypeptide(L)'
;RLLPDDIDAIYALLKQIDEFFTMRSKTEEENREDILNSMTNEGRIYGVFENGTLAAVAGTSAENSMSAMVVSVATLPEYRGRGYATRLVTRLCQDCLADGMKFLCLFYDNPEAGVIYRKIGFKELGQYAMVRSIEK
;
A
#
# COMPACT_ATOMS: atom_id res chain seq x y z
N ARG A 1 7.85 7.49 -4.32
CA ARG A 1 7.11 6.63 -5.22
C ARG A 1 8.06 5.67 -5.93
N LEU A 2 7.70 4.39 -5.92
CA LEU A 2 8.49 3.37 -6.59
C LEU A 2 8.19 3.37 -8.09
N LEU A 3 9.20 2.94 -8.86
CA LEU A 3 9.14 2.89 -10.31
C LEU A 3 9.19 1.43 -10.79
N PRO A 4 8.84 1.15 -12.06
CA PRO A 4 8.91 -0.21 -12.58
C PRO A 4 10.27 -0.90 -12.39
N ASP A 5 11.36 -0.15 -12.36
CA ASP A 5 12.69 -0.69 -12.12
C ASP A 5 12.84 -1.28 -10.71
N ASP A 6 11.95 -0.92 -9.78
CA ASP A 6 11.95 -1.43 -8.40
C ASP A 6 11.20 -2.75 -8.24
N ILE A 7 10.70 -3.34 -9.33
CA ILE A 7 9.82 -4.51 -9.28
C ILE A 7 10.45 -5.71 -8.56
N ASP A 8 11.75 -5.93 -8.72
CA ASP A 8 12.45 -7.02 -8.06
C ASP A 8 12.42 -6.87 -6.55
N ALA A 9 12.65 -5.65 -6.06
CA ALA A 9 12.62 -5.35 -4.63
C ALA A 9 11.21 -5.52 -4.07
N ILE A 10 10.19 -5.07 -4.81
CA ILE A 10 8.79 -5.19 -4.40
C ILE A 10 8.40 -6.67 -4.30
N TYR A 11 8.71 -7.44 -5.32
CA TYR A 11 8.41 -8.87 -5.34
C TYR A 11 9.10 -9.60 -4.18
N ALA A 12 10.39 -9.29 -3.95
CA ALA A 12 11.16 -9.90 -2.87
C ALA A 12 10.56 -9.60 -1.49
N LEU A 13 10.03 -8.38 -1.29
CA LEU A 13 9.38 -8.03 -0.05
C LEU A 13 8.05 -8.77 0.12
N LEU A 14 7.17 -8.69 -0.87
CA LEU A 14 5.83 -9.24 -0.76
C LEU A 14 5.79 -10.75 -0.59
N LYS A 15 6.70 -11.48 -1.23
CA LYS A 15 6.73 -12.94 -1.11
C LYS A 15 7.13 -13.41 0.29
N GLN A 16 7.73 -12.55 1.11
CA GLN A 16 8.11 -12.87 2.47
C GLN A 16 6.97 -12.66 3.47
N ILE A 17 5.88 -12.04 3.05
CA ILE A 17 4.76 -11.71 3.92
C ILE A 17 3.65 -12.75 3.74
N ASP A 18 3.32 -13.46 4.82
CA ASP A 18 2.33 -14.55 4.76
C ASP A 18 0.95 -14.07 4.35
N GLU A 19 0.62 -12.80 4.59
CA GLU A 19 -0.67 -12.20 4.22
C GLU A 19 -0.90 -12.20 2.71
N PHE A 20 0.16 -12.34 1.91
CA PHE A 20 0.08 -12.36 0.45
C PHE A 20 0.19 -13.78 -0.09
N PHE A 21 -0.42 -14.74 0.59
CA PHE A 21 -0.33 -16.15 0.19
C PHE A 21 -0.86 -16.42 -1.22
N THR A 22 -1.72 -15.56 -1.76
CA THR A 22 -2.19 -15.71 -3.14
C THR A 22 -1.05 -15.63 -4.14
N MET A 23 0.05 -14.97 -3.77
CA MET A 23 1.24 -14.95 -4.60
C MET A 23 1.90 -16.32 -4.73
N ARG A 24 1.66 -17.20 -3.76
CA ARG A 24 2.22 -18.57 -3.76
C ARG A 24 1.51 -19.48 -4.76
N SER A 25 0.28 -19.16 -5.14
CA SER A 25 -0.50 -19.96 -6.09
C SER A 25 -0.23 -19.55 -7.54
N LYS A 26 0.56 -18.50 -7.75
CA LYS A 26 0.93 -17.97 -9.07
C LYS A 26 2.42 -18.16 -9.30
N THR A 27 2.82 -18.14 -10.57
CA THR A 27 4.24 -18.16 -10.91
C THR A 27 4.89 -16.82 -10.55
N GLU A 28 6.22 -16.80 -10.47
CA GLU A 28 6.96 -15.56 -10.24
C GLU A 28 6.66 -14.54 -11.35
N GLU A 29 6.61 -14.99 -12.59
CA GLU A 29 6.33 -14.13 -13.73
C GLU A 29 4.94 -13.50 -13.63
N GLU A 30 3.92 -14.28 -13.27
CA GLU A 30 2.56 -13.79 -13.09
C GLU A 30 2.49 -12.74 -11.97
N ASN A 31 3.17 -12.98 -10.85
CA ASN A 31 3.21 -12.04 -9.74
C ASN A 31 3.89 -10.73 -10.10
N ARG A 32 5.00 -10.81 -10.84
CA ARG A 32 5.72 -9.61 -11.30
C ARG A 32 4.85 -8.78 -12.25
N GLU A 33 4.13 -9.46 -13.14
CA GLU A 33 3.23 -8.78 -14.06
C GLU A 33 2.10 -8.08 -13.33
N ASP A 34 1.50 -8.73 -12.33
CA ASP A 34 0.43 -8.12 -11.53
C ASP A 34 0.93 -6.87 -10.80
N ILE A 35 2.12 -6.93 -10.22
CA ILE A 35 2.73 -5.79 -9.53
C ILE A 35 2.98 -4.65 -10.52
N LEU A 36 3.54 -4.97 -11.67
CA LEU A 36 3.84 -3.98 -12.70
C LEU A 36 2.58 -3.28 -13.18
N ASN A 37 1.51 -4.02 -13.41
CA ASN A 37 0.22 -3.46 -13.82
C ASN A 37 -0.34 -2.52 -12.75
N SER A 38 -0.21 -2.88 -11.48
CA SER A 38 -0.63 -2.04 -10.36
C SER A 38 0.10 -0.70 -10.34
N MET A 39 1.37 -0.68 -10.77
CA MET A 39 2.19 0.52 -10.76
C MET A 39 1.94 1.44 -11.95
N THR A 40 1.57 0.87 -13.11
CA THR A 40 1.59 1.60 -14.37
C THR A 40 0.20 1.95 -14.91
N ASN A 41 -0.82 1.18 -14.55
CA ASN A 41 -2.16 1.35 -15.14
C ASN A 41 -3.12 2.10 -14.23
N GLU A 42 -3.41 1.55 -13.06
CA GLU A 42 -4.48 2.07 -12.20
C GLU A 42 -4.01 2.38 -10.78
N GLY A 43 -2.70 2.46 -10.58
CA GLY A 43 -2.19 2.64 -9.23
C GLY A 43 -0.77 3.16 -9.16
N ARG A 44 -0.32 3.29 -7.94
CA ARG A 44 1.05 3.69 -7.60
C ARG A 44 1.50 2.90 -6.38
N ILE A 45 2.81 2.75 -6.20
CA ILE A 45 3.37 2.08 -5.04
C ILE A 45 4.45 2.99 -4.45
N TYR A 46 4.37 3.19 -3.13
CA TYR A 46 5.35 3.94 -2.36
C TYR A 46 6.15 2.97 -1.48
N GLY A 47 7.38 3.28 -1.23
CA GLY A 47 8.23 2.41 -0.42
C GLY A 47 9.30 3.16 0.34
N VAL A 48 9.86 2.48 1.34
CA VAL A 48 10.99 2.97 2.14
C VAL A 48 12.14 1.98 1.98
N PHE A 49 13.29 2.47 1.55
CA PHE A 49 14.53 1.70 1.54
C PHE A 49 15.33 2.01 2.80
N GLU A 50 15.88 0.97 3.40
CA GLU A 50 16.79 1.10 4.54
C GLU A 50 18.01 0.21 4.27
N ASN A 51 19.17 0.82 4.20
CA ASN A 51 20.44 0.11 3.89
C ASN A 51 20.36 -0.71 2.61
N GLY A 52 19.71 -0.16 1.59
CA GLY A 52 19.57 -0.83 0.29
C GLY A 52 18.48 -1.89 0.20
N THR A 53 17.76 -2.13 1.29
CA THR A 53 16.67 -3.11 1.35
C THR A 53 15.33 -2.38 1.37
N LEU A 54 14.39 -2.82 0.53
CA LEU A 54 13.02 -2.29 0.59
C LEU A 54 12.34 -2.82 1.85
N ALA A 55 12.16 -1.94 2.83
CA ALA A 55 11.66 -2.29 4.16
C ALA A 55 10.14 -2.34 4.25
N ALA A 56 9.47 -1.45 3.52
CA ALA A 56 8.01 -1.33 3.58
C ALA A 56 7.47 -0.78 2.27
N VAL A 57 6.23 -1.14 1.95
CA VAL A 57 5.50 -0.62 0.79
C VAL A 57 4.06 -0.33 1.16
N ALA A 58 3.44 0.57 0.40
CA ALA A 58 2.00 0.80 0.40
C ALA A 58 1.61 1.27 -1.00
N GLY A 59 0.50 0.79 -1.51
CA GLY A 59 0.10 1.12 -2.86
C GLY A 59 -1.39 1.35 -3.01
N THR A 60 -1.77 1.74 -4.23
CA THR A 60 -3.16 1.90 -4.62
C THR A 60 -3.47 0.99 -5.78
N SER A 61 -4.77 0.72 -5.95
CA SER A 61 -5.31 0.11 -7.15
C SER A 61 -6.61 0.81 -7.49
N ALA A 62 -7.12 0.54 -8.69
CA ALA A 62 -8.40 1.08 -9.15
C ALA A 62 -8.48 2.61 -9.01
N GLU A 63 -7.37 3.32 -9.27
CA GLU A 63 -7.37 4.78 -9.27
C GLU A 63 -8.23 5.32 -10.40
N ASN A 64 -9.06 6.30 -10.06
CA ASN A 64 -9.88 7.03 -11.02
C ASN A 64 -9.95 8.49 -10.58
N SER A 65 -10.75 9.31 -11.26
CA SER A 65 -10.82 10.74 -10.95
C SER A 65 -11.44 11.03 -9.58
N MET A 66 -12.11 10.06 -8.96
CA MET A 66 -12.82 10.25 -7.71
C MET A 66 -12.16 9.55 -6.52
N SER A 67 -11.61 8.35 -6.72
CA SER A 67 -11.13 7.54 -5.60
C SER A 67 -10.04 6.56 -5.98
N ALA A 68 -9.45 5.94 -4.97
CA ALA A 68 -8.52 4.84 -5.11
C ALA A 68 -8.69 3.87 -3.94
N MET A 69 -8.24 2.63 -4.14
CA MET A 69 -8.20 1.61 -3.10
C MET A 69 -6.76 1.50 -2.59
N VAL A 70 -6.56 1.62 -1.27
CA VAL A 70 -5.26 1.38 -0.66
C VAL A 70 -5.04 -0.13 -0.56
N VAL A 71 -3.93 -0.60 -1.10
CA VAL A 71 -3.60 -2.03 -1.15
C VAL A 71 -2.13 -2.25 -0.87
N SER A 72 -1.76 -3.51 -0.65
CA SER A 72 -0.36 -3.95 -0.54
C SER A 72 0.43 -3.21 0.55
N VAL A 73 -0.21 -2.88 1.67
CA VAL A 73 0.48 -2.28 2.80
C VAL A 73 1.25 -3.38 3.54
N ALA A 74 2.56 -3.33 3.47
CA ALA A 74 3.40 -4.40 4.03
C ALA A 74 4.72 -3.84 4.54
N THR A 75 5.20 -4.42 5.65
CA THR A 75 6.51 -4.09 6.23
C THR A 75 7.21 -5.40 6.58
N LEU A 76 8.49 -5.53 6.22
CA LEU A 76 9.27 -6.68 6.63
C LEU A 76 9.31 -6.77 8.15
N PRO A 77 9.26 -8.00 8.72
CA PRO A 77 9.20 -8.17 10.18
C PRO A 77 10.30 -7.43 10.94
N GLU A 78 11.52 -7.43 10.44
CA GLU A 78 12.66 -6.80 11.11
C GLU A 78 12.59 -5.27 11.12
N TYR A 79 11.70 -4.68 10.32
CA TYR A 79 11.55 -3.22 10.22
C TYR A 79 10.22 -2.72 10.80
N ARG A 80 9.44 -3.61 11.41
CA ARG A 80 8.16 -3.23 12.03
C ARG A 80 8.39 -2.41 13.29
N GLY A 81 7.39 -1.60 13.65
CA GLY A 81 7.46 -0.75 14.84
C GLY A 81 8.20 0.56 14.65
N ARG A 82 8.58 0.90 13.42
CA ARG A 82 9.29 2.15 13.09
C ARG A 82 8.40 3.21 12.46
N GLY A 83 7.10 2.93 12.31
CA GLY A 83 6.15 3.88 11.74
C GLY A 83 6.17 3.96 10.23
N TYR A 84 6.80 3.05 9.53
CA TYR A 84 6.90 3.09 8.07
C TYR A 84 5.54 2.99 7.40
N ALA A 85 4.69 2.06 7.83
CA ALA A 85 3.36 1.90 7.24
C ALA A 85 2.53 3.18 7.40
N THR A 86 2.55 3.79 8.59
CA THR A 86 1.84 5.04 8.85
C THR A 86 2.32 6.14 7.91
N ARG A 87 3.63 6.29 7.76
CA ARG A 87 4.22 7.33 6.91
C ARG A 87 3.90 7.13 5.44
N LEU A 88 3.98 5.88 4.97
CA LEU A 88 3.72 5.55 3.58
C LEU A 88 2.25 5.75 3.22
N VAL A 89 1.33 5.25 4.04
CA VAL A 89 -0.10 5.39 3.77
C VAL A 89 -0.52 6.85 3.87
N THR A 90 0.00 7.59 4.85
CA THR A 90 -0.26 9.02 4.97
C THR A 90 0.15 9.77 3.71
N ARG A 91 1.37 9.56 3.25
CA ARG A 91 1.88 10.25 2.05
C ARG A 91 1.11 9.86 0.81
N LEU A 92 0.82 8.58 0.67
CA LEU A 92 0.05 8.05 -0.45
C LEU A 92 -1.33 8.72 -0.53
N CYS A 93 -2.02 8.80 0.61
CA CYS A 93 -3.34 9.43 0.66
C CYS A 93 -3.27 10.93 0.42
N GLN A 94 -2.26 11.61 0.99
CA GLN A 94 -2.07 13.04 0.76
C GLN A 94 -1.88 13.34 -0.72
N ASP A 95 -1.04 12.56 -1.40
CA ASP A 95 -0.77 12.77 -2.82
C ASP A 95 -2.01 12.49 -3.69
N CYS A 96 -2.75 11.42 -3.38
CA CYS A 96 -3.98 11.12 -4.12
C CYS A 96 -5.04 12.21 -3.94
N LEU A 97 -5.22 12.69 -2.73
CA LEU A 97 -6.19 13.76 -2.46
C LEU A 97 -5.74 15.07 -3.11
N ALA A 98 -4.44 15.35 -3.14
CA ALA A 98 -3.89 16.52 -3.82
C ALA A 98 -4.10 16.45 -5.34
N ASP A 99 -4.14 15.24 -5.89
CA ASP A 99 -4.40 15.01 -7.32
C ASP A 99 -5.89 15.17 -7.67
N GLY A 100 -6.73 15.47 -6.69
CA GLY A 100 -8.14 15.75 -6.94
C GLY A 100 -9.09 14.62 -6.56
N MET A 101 -8.60 13.51 -6.05
CA MET A 101 -9.47 12.44 -5.60
C MET A 101 -10.29 12.89 -4.39
N LYS A 102 -11.52 12.40 -4.29
CA LYS A 102 -12.45 12.78 -3.22
C LYS A 102 -12.27 11.93 -1.97
N PHE A 103 -11.85 10.68 -2.12
CA PHE A 103 -11.66 9.77 -0.99
C PHE A 103 -10.78 8.59 -1.40
N LEU A 104 -10.28 7.90 -0.38
CA LEU A 104 -9.61 6.60 -0.54
C LEU A 104 -10.28 5.59 0.39
N CYS A 105 -10.33 4.35 -0.07
CA CYS A 105 -10.90 3.24 0.68
C CYS A 105 -9.85 2.18 0.94
N LEU A 106 -10.04 1.38 1.98
CA LEU A 106 -9.24 0.19 2.20
C LEU A 106 -10.07 -0.88 2.93
N PHE A 107 -9.66 -2.12 2.75
CA PHE A 107 -10.18 -3.25 3.51
C PHE A 107 -9.08 -3.78 4.40
N TYR A 108 -9.43 -4.17 5.61
CA TYR A 108 -8.49 -4.81 6.51
C TYR A 108 -9.27 -5.73 7.47
N ASP A 109 -8.62 -6.79 7.93
CA ASP A 109 -9.16 -7.70 8.93
C ASP A 109 -8.25 -7.81 10.16
N ASN A 110 -7.06 -7.24 10.09
CA ASN A 110 -6.11 -7.22 11.20
C ASN A 110 -6.39 -6.01 12.10
N PRO A 111 -6.78 -6.21 13.38
CA PRO A 111 -7.05 -5.08 14.29
C PRO A 111 -5.88 -4.12 14.48
N GLU A 112 -4.65 -4.60 14.43
CA GLU A 112 -3.47 -3.75 14.57
C GLU A 112 -3.36 -2.77 13.42
N ALA A 113 -3.66 -3.22 12.20
CA ALA A 113 -3.69 -2.35 11.03
C ALA A 113 -4.76 -1.27 11.17
N GLY A 114 -5.92 -1.63 11.74
CA GLY A 114 -7.00 -0.69 11.98
C GLY A 114 -6.60 0.48 12.87
N VAL A 115 -5.75 0.24 13.88
CA VAL A 115 -5.24 1.31 14.75
C VAL A 115 -4.45 2.33 13.93
N ILE A 116 -3.59 1.85 13.02
CA ILE A 116 -2.78 2.71 12.15
C ILE A 116 -3.68 3.54 11.25
N TYR A 117 -4.66 2.91 10.61
CA TYR A 117 -5.53 3.60 9.66
C TYR A 117 -6.41 4.65 10.34
N ARG A 118 -6.93 4.37 11.52
CA ARG A 118 -7.72 5.35 12.28
C ARG A 118 -6.87 6.57 12.68
N LYS A 119 -5.61 6.37 13.03
CA LYS A 119 -4.69 7.48 13.34
C LYS A 119 -4.46 8.40 12.14
N ILE A 120 -4.43 7.82 10.95
CA ILE A 120 -4.24 8.60 9.72
C ILE A 120 -5.49 9.41 9.38
N GLY A 121 -6.67 8.91 9.74
CA GLY A 121 -7.93 9.60 9.49
C GLY A 121 -8.99 8.75 8.80
N PHE A 122 -8.73 7.47 8.60
CA PHE A 122 -9.73 6.57 8.04
C PHE A 122 -10.87 6.35 9.02
N LYS A 123 -12.08 6.35 8.50
CA LYS A 123 -13.30 6.06 9.28
C LYS A 123 -13.87 4.73 8.82
N GLU A 124 -14.23 3.90 9.75
CA GLU A 124 -14.83 2.60 9.45
C GLU A 124 -16.26 2.77 8.97
N LEU A 125 -16.57 2.10 7.85
CA LEU A 125 -17.90 2.11 7.23
C LEU A 125 -18.33 0.66 6.99
N GLY A 126 -18.49 -0.12 8.08
CA GLY A 126 -18.78 -1.54 7.98
C GLY A 126 -17.49 -2.35 7.84
N GLN A 127 -17.34 -3.05 6.72
CA GLN A 127 -16.18 -3.93 6.50
C GLN A 127 -14.98 -3.21 5.85
N TYR A 128 -15.11 -1.92 5.58
CA TYR A 128 -14.01 -1.15 4.98
C TYR A 128 -13.89 0.21 5.66
N ALA A 129 -12.78 0.88 5.40
CA ALA A 129 -12.52 2.20 5.94
C ALA A 129 -12.28 3.20 4.80
N MET A 130 -12.60 4.46 5.05
CA MET A 130 -12.48 5.53 4.06
C MET A 130 -11.82 6.75 4.67
N VAL A 131 -11.02 7.46 3.87
CA VAL A 131 -10.48 8.77 4.24
C VAL A 131 -10.82 9.79 3.15
N ARG A 132 -11.26 10.98 3.57
CA ARG A 132 -11.56 12.09 2.66
C ARG A 132 -10.61 13.26 2.82
N SER A 133 -9.93 13.35 3.95
CA SER A 133 -8.94 14.39 4.19
C SER A 133 -7.97 13.90 5.26
N ILE A 134 -6.76 14.42 5.22
CA ILE A 134 -5.74 14.09 6.20
C ILE A 134 -5.20 15.38 6.79
N GLU A 135 -5.23 15.45 8.12
CA GLU A 135 -4.63 16.55 8.86
C GLU A 135 -3.11 16.36 8.91
N LYS A 136 -2.40 17.44 8.69
CA LYS A 136 -0.94 17.42 8.75
C LYS A 136 -0.43 17.65 10.16
#